data_3da12e48265561ed1dede40535bdf338
#
_entry.id   3da12e48265561ed1dede40535bdf338
#
_cell.length_a   1.000
_cell.length_b   1.000
_cell.length_c   1.000
_cell.angle_alpha   90.00
_cell.angle_beta   90.00
_cell.angle_gamma   90.00
#
_symmetry.space_group_name_H-M   'P 1'
#
loop_
_entity.id
_entity.type
_entity.pdbx_description
1 polymer ?
#
loop_
_entity_poly.entity_id
_entity_poly.type
_entity_poly.pdbx_seq_one_letter_code
_entity_poly.pdbx_strand_id
1 'polypeptide(L)'
;RNLFSKKICLLWLSSFKHHNISLTIRIVDELESQLLNNKFRNINKPTNILSFLIDENPIVGDLILCHPIIKKEARDQNIKIKDHYAHLLIHGYLHLTGLDHEKEKNAQIMENKEIAILKKLRIKNPYKSNIIK
;
A
#
# COMPACT_ATOMS: atom_id res chain seq x y z
N ARG A 1 16.18 2.47 -9.92
CA ARG A 1 15.62 1.51 -10.84
C ARG A 1 14.13 1.29 -10.59
N ASN A 2 13.35 1.41 -11.63
CA ASN A 2 11.89 1.33 -11.53
C ASN A 2 11.43 -0.10 -11.77
N LEU A 3 10.78 -0.70 -10.77
CA LEU A 3 10.12 -1.99 -10.91
C LEU A 3 8.84 -1.86 -11.73
N PHE A 4 8.15 -0.74 -11.56
CA PHE A 4 6.90 -0.47 -12.26
C PHE A 4 6.94 0.96 -12.78
N SER A 5 6.35 1.17 -13.94
CA SER A 5 6.33 2.49 -14.53
C SER A 5 5.37 3.42 -13.76
N LYS A 6 5.61 4.71 -13.89
CA LYS A 6 4.69 5.73 -13.38
C LYS A 6 3.29 5.53 -13.92
N LYS A 7 3.19 5.12 -15.20
CA LYS A 7 1.91 4.89 -15.86
C LYS A 7 1.10 3.78 -15.16
N ILE A 8 1.77 2.70 -14.76
CA ILE A 8 1.09 1.61 -14.05
C ILE A 8 0.61 2.07 -12.68
N CYS A 9 1.43 2.80 -11.95
CA CYS A 9 1.03 3.32 -10.64
C CYS A 9 -0.16 4.27 -10.77
N LEU A 10 -0.17 5.12 -11.78
CA LEU A 10 -1.30 6.01 -12.03
C LEU A 10 -2.56 5.22 -12.36
N LEU A 11 -2.42 4.13 -13.11
CA LEU A 11 -3.57 3.28 -13.43
C LEU A 11 -4.15 2.66 -12.15
N TRP A 12 -3.28 2.13 -11.28
CA TRP A 12 -3.73 1.53 -10.03
C TRP A 12 -4.47 2.53 -9.15
N LEU A 13 -4.09 3.80 -9.17
CA LEU A 13 -4.69 4.83 -8.33
C LEU A 13 -5.76 5.64 -9.07
N SER A 14 -6.14 5.24 -10.28
CA SER A 14 -7.06 6.00 -11.12
C SER A 14 -8.49 6.07 -10.58
N SER A 15 -8.88 5.16 -9.70
CA SER A 15 -10.20 5.18 -9.08
C SER A 15 -10.36 6.28 -8.04
N PHE A 16 -9.25 6.86 -7.58
CA PHE A 16 -9.29 7.92 -6.59
C PHE A 16 -9.51 9.27 -7.27
N LYS A 17 -10.38 10.08 -6.68
CA LYS A 17 -10.79 11.36 -7.26
C LYS A 17 -10.22 12.56 -6.53
N HIS A 18 -9.09 12.41 -5.88
CA HIS A 18 -8.41 13.53 -5.25
C HIS A 18 -7.58 14.26 -6.30
N HIS A 19 -7.88 15.55 -6.49
CA HIS A 19 -7.22 16.36 -7.50
C HIS A 19 -5.96 17.04 -6.99
N ASN A 20 -5.83 17.19 -5.68
CA ASN A 20 -4.69 17.88 -5.07
C ASN A 20 -3.96 16.94 -4.13
N ILE A 21 -3.29 15.95 -4.72
CA ILE A 21 -2.48 15.02 -3.95
C ILE A 21 -1.12 14.88 -4.64
N SER A 22 -0.08 14.89 -3.84
CA SER A 22 1.29 14.68 -4.31
C SER A 22 1.87 13.50 -3.56
N LEU A 23 2.19 12.44 -4.30
CA LEU A 23 2.73 11.22 -3.72
C LEU A 23 4.15 10.99 -4.19
N THR A 24 5.01 10.61 -3.26
CA THR A 24 6.32 10.05 -3.57
C THR A 24 6.28 8.57 -3.26
N ILE A 25 6.60 7.75 -4.25
CA ILE A 25 6.63 6.30 -4.09
C ILE A 25 8.08 5.85 -4.20
N ARG A 26 8.59 5.26 -3.12
CA ARG A 26 9.96 4.77 -3.07
C ARG A 26 9.96 3.26 -2.82
N ILE A 27 10.88 2.57 -3.48
CA ILE A 27 11.10 1.14 -3.27
C ILE A 27 12.46 0.99 -2.60
N VAL A 28 12.46 0.32 -1.45
CA VAL A 28 13.65 0.22 -0.59
C VAL A 28 13.97 -1.24 -0.28
N ASP A 29 15.15 -1.46 0.29
CA ASP A 29 15.55 -2.77 0.79
C ASP A 29 15.14 -2.94 2.26
N GLU A 30 15.44 -4.11 2.83
CA GLU A 30 15.04 -4.42 4.19
C GLU A 30 15.71 -3.53 5.22
N LEU A 31 16.98 -3.20 5.02
CA LEU A 31 17.70 -2.36 5.98
C LEU A 31 17.10 -0.98 6.05
N GLU A 32 16.85 -0.36 4.90
CA GLU A 32 16.26 0.98 4.87
C GLU A 32 14.84 0.96 5.44
N SER A 33 14.05 -0.06 5.12
CA SER A 33 12.71 -0.22 5.68
C SER A 33 12.76 -0.29 7.21
N GLN A 34 13.68 -1.10 7.75
CA GLN A 34 13.83 -1.25 9.19
C GLN A 34 14.25 0.05 9.86
N LEU A 35 15.20 0.76 9.27
CA LEU A 35 15.67 2.03 9.82
C LEU A 35 14.54 3.07 9.87
N LEU A 36 13.76 3.17 8.80
CA LEU A 36 12.64 4.11 8.73
C LEU A 36 11.52 3.71 9.69
N ASN A 37 11.21 2.43 9.76
CA ASN A 37 10.17 1.94 10.65
C ASN A 37 10.55 2.17 12.11
N ASN A 38 11.81 1.95 12.46
CA ASN A 38 12.31 2.20 13.81
C ASN A 38 12.29 3.70 14.12
N LYS A 39 12.74 4.53 13.20
CA LYS A 39 12.84 5.97 13.40
C LYS A 39 11.47 6.64 13.58
N PHE A 40 10.51 6.27 12.76
CA PHE A 40 9.22 6.97 12.71
C PHE A 40 8.09 6.25 13.41
N ARG A 41 8.20 4.95 13.63
CA ARG A 41 7.14 4.15 14.26
C ARG A 41 7.61 3.43 15.51
N ASN A 42 8.90 3.54 15.84
CA ASN A 42 9.49 2.89 16.99
C ASN A 42 9.35 1.37 16.95
N ILE A 43 9.37 0.81 15.75
CA ILE A 43 9.32 -0.64 15.51
C ILE A 43 10.61 -1.04 14.82
N ASN A 44 11.44 -1.81 15.51
CA ASN A 44 12.77 -2.17 15.01
C ASN A 44 12.74 -3.43 14.17
N LYS A 45 12.03 -3.38 13.05
CA LYS A 45 12.01 -4.44 12.05
C LYS A 45 11.52 -3.88 10.72
N PRO A 46 11.85 -4.54 9.59
CA PRO A 46 11.34 -4.08 8.31
C PRO A 46 9.85 -4.38 8.16
N THR A 47 9.18 -3.65 7.28
CA THR A 47 7.76 -3.83 6.99
C THR A 47 7.54 -3.72 5.49
N ASN A 48 6.39 -4.20 5.00
CA ASN A 48 6.11 -4.17 3.57
C ASN A 48 5.87 -2.76 3.04
N ILE A 49 5.15 -1.93 3.78
CA ILE A 49 4.88 -0.55 3.36
C ILE A 49 4.85 0.37 4.57
N LEU A 50 5.37 1.58 4.36
CA LEU A 50 5.24 2.70 5.30
C LEU A 50 4.54 3.83 4.57
N SER A 51 3.55 4.43 5.20
CA SER A 51 2.80 5.56 4.67
C SER A 51 2.99 6.76 5.58
N PHE A 52 3.49 7.86 5.05
CA PHE A 52 3.72 9.07 5.81
C PHE A 52 2.94 10.23 5.21
N LEU A 53 2.05 10.79 5.99
CA LEU A 53 1.35 12.02 5.61
C LEU A 53 2.22 13.21 6.00
N ILE A 54 2.62 14.00 5.00
CA ILE A 54 3.50 15.16 5.21
C ILE A 54 2.68 16.42 5.33
N ASP A 55 1.62 16.55 4.54
CA ASP A 55 0.75 17.73 4.58
C ASP A 55 -0.67 17.30 4.18
N GLU A 56 -1.67 18.01 4.68
CA GLU A 56 -3.07 17.67 4.44
C GLU A 56 -3.77 18.55 3.40
N ASN A 57 -3.27 19.77 3.15
CA ASN A 57 -3.91 20.69 2.21
C ASN A 57 -2.88 21.41 1.35
N PRO A 58 -2.54 20.91 0.16
CA PRO A 58 -2.98 19.65 -0.43
C PRO A 58 -2.37 18.44 0.28
N ILE A 59 -2.91 17.28 0.02
CA ILE A 59 -2.34 16.05 0.59
C ILE A 59 -0.97 15.80 -0.04
N VAL A 60 0.04 15.72 0.79
CA VAL A 60 1.39 15.34 0.38
C VAL A 60 1.78 14.14 1.22
N GLY A 61 2.20 13.07 0.57
CA GLY A 61 2.52 11.85 1.30
C GLY A 61 3.59 11.02 0.62
N ASP A 62 4.23 10.17 1.43
CA ASP A 62 5.23 9.22 0.96
C ASP A 62 4.74 7.80 1.20
N LEU A 63 4.86 6.96 0.18
CA LEU A 63 4.62 5.53 0.27
C LEU A 63 5.95 4.83 0.03
N ILE A 64 6.43 4.13 1.04
CA ILE A 64 7.74 3.47 1.00
C ILE A 64 7.52 1.96 1.06
N LEU A 65 7.88 1.27 -0.01
CA LEU A 65 7.61 -0.16 -0.17
C LEU A 65 8.90 -0.96 -0.13
N CYS A 66 8.91 -2.02 0.66
CA CYS A 66 10.07 -2.87 0.83
C CYS A 66 9.97 -4.06 -0.12
N HIS A 67 10.73 -4.01 -1.22
CA HIS A 67 10.65 -5.02 -2.27
C HIS A 67 10.91 -6.45 -1.77
N PRO A 68 11.97 -6.74 -0.99
CA PRO A 68 12.21 -8.11 -0.56
C PRO A 68 11.06 -8.70 0.26
N ILE A 69 10.44 -7.90 1.11
CA ILE A 69 9.31 -8.37 1.92
C ILE A 69 8.08 -8.60 1.04
N ILE A 70 7.80 -7.66 0.13
CA ILE A 70 6.66 -7.78 -0.77
C ILE A 70 6.80 -9.02 -1.66
N LYS A 71 8.01 -9.25 -2.16
CA LYS A 71 8.30 -10.43 -2.97
C LYS A 71 8.06 -11.72 -2.20
N LYS A 72 8.52 -11.77 -0.94
CA LYS A 72 8.32 -12.93 -0.09
C LYS A 72 6.84 -13.16 0.22
N GLU A 73 6.12 -12.10 0.55
CA GLU A 73 4.69 -12.20 0.85
C GLU A 73 3.90 -12.69 -0.36
N ALA A 74 4.21 -12.16 -1.55
CA ALA A 74 3.53 -12.58 -2.77
C ALA A 74 3.77 -14.07 -3.04
N ARG A 75 5.00 -14.53 -2.84
CA ARG A 75 5.34 -15.95 -3.01
C ARG A 75 4.58 -16.80 -2.00
N ASP A 76 4.59 -16.39 -0.73
CA ASP A 76 3.93 -17.16 0.34
C ASP A 76 2.42 -17.22 0.15
N GLN A 77 1.83 -16.19 -0.41
CA GLN A 77 0.40 -16.12 -0.68
C GLN A 77 0.02 -16.64 -2.06
N ASN A 78 1.01 -17.02 -2.87
CA ASN A 78 0.82 -17.53 -4.23
C ASN A 78 0.05 -16.54 -5.12
N ILE A 79 0.47 -15.28 -5.08
CA ILE A 79 -0.09 -14.22 -5.92
C ILE A 79 1.03 -13.56 -6.71
N LYS A 80 0.65 -12.87 -7.78
CA LYS A 80 1.63 -12.13 -8.59
C LYS A 80 2.20 -10.98 -7.77
N ILE A 81 3.49 -10.77 -7.88
CA ILE A 81 4.15 -9.66 -7.17
C ILE A 81 3.55 -8.31 -7.57
N LYS A 82 3.20 -8.16 -8.84
CA LYS A 82 2.57 -6.95 -9.36
C LYS A 82 1.22 -6.69 -8.67
N ASP A 83 0.42 -7.73 -8.48
CA ASP A 83 -0.88 -7.61 -7.82
C ASP A 83 -0.72 -7.23 -6.34
N HIS A 84 0.31 -7.77 -5.69
CA HIS A 84 0.57 -7.42 -4.30
C HIS A 84 1.00 -5.96 -4.16
N TYR A 85 1.83 -5.46 -5.08
CA TYR A 85 2.20 -4.04 -5.12
C TYR A 85 0.96 -3.16 -5.30
N ALA A 86 0.07 -3.52 -6.24
CA ALA A 86 -1.15 -2.75 -6.47
C ALA A 86 -1.99 -2.67 -5.19
N HIS A 87 -2.15 -3.79 -4.49
CA HIS A 87 -2.89 -3.84 -3.24
C HIS A 87 -2.27 -2.91 -2.20
N LEU A 88 -0.96 -3.00 -2.02
CA LEU A 88 -0.29 -2.20 -0.99
C LEU A 88 -0.31 -0.71 -1.32
N LEU A 89 -0.18 -0.34 -2.58
CA LEU A 89 -0.27 1.06 -2.97
C LEU A 89 -1.66 1.63 -2.70
N ILE A 90 -2.69 0.87 -3.06
CA ILE A 90 -4.07 1.29 -2.79
C ILE A 90 -4.31 1.42 -1.29
N HIS A 91 -3.83 0.45 -0.54
CA HIS A 91 -3.94 0.45 0.91
C HIS A 91 -3.27 1.68 1.53
N GLY A 92 -2.03 1.96 1.12
CA GLY A 92 -1.29 3.12 1.62
C GLY A 92 -1.94 4.44 1.23
N TYR A 93 -2.50 4.51 0.03
CA TYR A 93 -3.23 5.69 -0.40
C TYR A 93 -4.45 5.96 0.50
N LEU A 94 -5.20 4.90 0.81
CA LEU A 94 -6.37 5.04 1.68
C LEU A 94 -5.99 5.50 3.09
N HIS A 95 -4.85 5.04 3.59
CA HIS A 95 -4.32 5.55 4.87
C HIS A 95 -4.08 7.06 4.81
N LEU A 96 -3.48 7.54 3.72
CA LEU A 96 -3.19 8.97 3.57
C LEU A 96 -4.46 9.81 3.50
N THR A 97 -5.57 9.24 3.08
CA THR A 97 -6.83 9.96 2.98
C THR A 97 -7.68 9.85 4.25
N GLY A 98 -7.10 9.37 5.35
CA GLY A 98 -7.73 9.44 6.65
C GLY A 98 -8.37 8.16 7.17
N LEU A 99 -8.34 7.07 6.41
CA LEU A 99 -8.81 5.79 6.89
C LEU A 99 -7.68 5.07 7.61
N ASP A 100 -7.94 4.52 8.77
CA ASP A 100 -6.94 3.74 9.47
C ASP A 100 -7.54 2.43 9.99
N HIS A 101 -6.68 1.54 10.44
CA HIS A 101 -7.08 0.21 10.91
C HIS A 101 -7.38 0.14 12.40
N GLU A 102 -7.14 1.20 13.13
CA GLU A 102 -7.21 1.15 14.59
C GLU A 102 -8.63 0.92 15.08
N LYS A 103 -9.61 1.42 14.32
CA LYS A 103 -11.01 1.19 14.65
C LYS A 103 -11.56 0.13 13.73
N GLU A 104 -12.20 -0.88 14.29
CA GLU A 104 -12.77 -1.99 13.55
C GLU A 104 -13.66 -1.53 12.40
N LYS A 105 -14.46 -0.52 12.62
CA LYS A 105 -15.34 0.03 11.59
C LYS A 105 -14.55 0.61 10.42
N ASN A 106 -13.46 1.33 10.71
CA ASN A 106 -12.62 1.91 9.67
C ASN A 106 -11.87 0.85 8.90
N ALA A 107 -11.43 -0.21 9.59
CA ALA A 107 -10.76 -1.33 8.94
C ALA A 107 -11.68 -2.00 7.93
N GLN A 108 -12.95 -2.21 8.29
CA GLN A 108 -13.91 -2.83 7.40
C GLN A 108 -14.19 -1.95 6.17
N ILE A 109 -14.36 -0.66 6.37
CA ILE A 109 -14.57 0.29 5.28
C ILE A 109 -13.38 0.29 4.34
N MET A 110 -12.18 0.32 4.90
CA MET A 110 -10.95 0.33 4.14
C MET A 110 -10.79 -0.92 3.30
N GLU A 111 -10.99 -2.10 3.90
CA GLU A 111 -10.91 -3.36 3.18
C GLU A 111 -11.93 -3.44 2.05
N ASN A 112 -13.15 -3.00 2.30
CA ASN A 112 -14.20 -3.00 1.28
C ASN A 112 -13.82 -2.11 0.10
N LYS A 113 -13.21 -0.96 0.36
CA LYS A 113 -12.75 -0.07 -0.71
C LYS A 113 -11.60 -0.68 -1.48
N GLU A 114 -10.66 -1.31 -0.79
CA GLU A 114 -9.54 -2.00 -1.44
C GLU A 114 -10.06 -3.08 -2.39
N ILE A 115 -10.96 -3.91 -1.90
CA ILE A 115 -11.53 -5.00 -2.68
C ILE A 115 -12.24 -4.47 -3.92
N ALA A 116 -13.04 -3.42 -3.77
CA ALA A 116 -13.78 -2.84 -4.89
C ALA A 116 -12.86 -2.28 -5.96
N ILE A 117 -11.80 -1.57 -5.55
CA ILE A 117 -10.83 -0.99 -6.48
C ILE A 117 -10.04 -2.08 -7.19
N LEU A 118 -9.58 -3.09 -6.45
CA LEU A 118 -8.83 -4.20 -7.01
C LEU A 118 -9.67 -5.00 -8.01
N LYS A 119 -10.95 -5.17 -7.73
CA LYS A 119 -11.87 -5.85 -8.65
C LYS A 119 -11.96 -5.12 -9.98
N LYS A 120 -12.00 -3.79 -9.98
CA LYS A 120 -11.99 -3.00 -11.20
C LYS A 120 -10.71 -3.19 -11.99
N LEU A 121 -9.61 -3.47 -11.32
CA LEU A 121 -8.32 -3.74 -11.95
C LEU A 121 -8.12 -5.21 -12.29
N ARG A 122 -9.15 -6.04 -12.05
CA ARG A 122 -9.12 -7.49 -12.29
C ARG A 122 -8.09 -8.20 -11.41
N ILE A 123 -7.94 -7.72 -10.21
CA ILE A 123 -7.07 -8.32 -9.20
C ILE A 123 -7.94 -9.00 -8.15
N LYS A 124 -7.59 -10.22 -7.80
CA LYS A 124 -8.35 -11.01 -6.83
C LYS A 124 -8.37 -10.33 -5.46
N ASN A 125 -9.47 -10.52 -4.73
CA ASN A 125 -9.60 -10.06 -3.37
C ASN A 125 -8.47 -10.66 -2.50
N PRO A 126 -7.56 -9.83 -1.94
CA PRO A 126 -6.43 -10.34 -1.16
C PRO A 126 -6.87 -10.94 0.19
N TYR A 127 -8.05 -10.60 0.66
CA TYR A 127 -8.55 -11.07 1.94
C TYR A 127 -9.35 -12.36 1.84
N LYS A 128 -9.81 -12.71 0.65
CA LYS A 128 -10.67 -13.86 0.45
C LYS A 128 -9.98 -15.18 0.76
N SER A 129 -8.71 -15.27 0.44
CA SER A 129 -7.94 -16.50 0.68
C SER A 129 -7.82 -16.84 2.17
N ASN A 130 -8.00 -15.86 3.04
CA ASN A 130 -7.94 -16.05 4.49
C ASN A 130 -9.23 -16.58 5.07
N ILE A 131 -10.29 -16.60 4.30
CA ILE A 131 -11.63 -17.01 4.75
C ILE A 131 -11.89 -18.47 4.45
N ILE A 132 -11.23 -19.02 3.47
CA ILE A 132 -11.42 -20.40 3.03
C ILE A 132 -10.56 -21.33 3.88
N LYS A 133 -11.04 -21.68 5.03
CA LYS A 133 -10.26 -22.57 5.89
C LYS A 133 -11.13 -23.62 6.53
#